data_258dad138e276c6936f36e0ac1fd9d53
#
_entry.id   258dad138e276c6936f36e0ac1fd9d53
#
_cell.length_a   1.000
_cell.length_b   1.000
_cell.length_c   1.000
_cell.angle_alpha   90.00
_cell.angle_beta   90.00
_cell.angle_gamma   90.00
#
_symmetry.space_group_name_H-M   'P 1'
#
loop_
_entity.id
_entity.type
_entity.pdbx_description
1 polymer ?
#
loop_
_entity_poly.entity_id
_entity_poly.type
_entity_poly.pdbx_seq_one_letter_code
_entity_poly.pdbx_strand_id
1 'polypeptide(L)'
;RVPVGNSQLDQFTKVLEAIEIVKDFPSVDLTIRTVVSKKNFQNVSQIGGVLTENGYSDLIKRWKLYQVSPEGPRHDTTTNEGWMIDDDHFLQVVEQVKNNNPTLADKVKGQTAKMSLNRYVLIDPSAQIFVIQPDNKGLPMQFFVGNAITDLAGAVTKMNDLNIVPQ
;
A
#
# COMPACT_ATOMS: atom_id res chain seq x y z
N ARG A 1 1.19 9.03 -24.86
CA ARG A 1 1.97 9.60 -23.73
C ARG A 1 1.25 10.86 -23.27
N VAL A 2 0.57 10.82 -22.14
CA VAL A 2 0.05 12.02 -21.48
C VAL A 2 1.28 12.80 -20.94
N PRO A 3 1.40 14.10 -21.20
CA PRO A 3 2.50 14.90 -20.67
C PRO A 3 2.44 14.88 -19.14
N VAL A 4 3.53 14.49 -18.51
CA VAL A 4 3.70 14.57 -17.06
C VAL A 4 4.07 16.04 -16.74
N GLY A 5 3.07 16.91 -16.72
CA GLY A 5 3.22 18.27 -16.21
C GLY A 5 2.97 18.28 -14.72
N ASN A 6 3.74 19.04 -13.97
CA ASN A 6 3.69 19.41 -12.52
C ASN A 6 2.76 18.57 -11.60
N SER A 7 2.90 17.26 -11.65
CA SER A 7 1.86 16.29 -11.33
C SER A 7 1.67 16.00 -9.83
N GLN A 8 2.57 16.39 -8.93
CA GLN A 8 2.45 16.00 -7.53
C GLN A 8 1.45 16.86 -6.75
N LEU A 9 1.47 18.18 -6.97
CA LEU A 9 0.47 19.08 -6.39
C LEU A 9 -0.93 18.80 -6.96
N ASP A 10 -1.01 18.49 -8.26
CA ASP A 10 -2.27 18.15 -8.92
C ASP A 10 -2.90 16.85 -8.39
N GLN A 11 -2.09 15.81 -8.14
CA GLN A 11 -2.59 14.56 -7.56
C GLN A 11 -3.11 14.72 -6.14
N PHE A 12 -2.42 15.47 -5.29
CA PHE A 12 -2.85 15.71 -3.92
C PHE A 12 -4.17 16.50 -3.88
N THR A 13 -4.29 17.52 -4.70
CA THR A 13 -5.53 18.30 -4.85
C THR A 13 -6.69 17.41 -5.28
N LYS A 14 -6.49 16.54 -6.26
CA LYS A 14 -7.54 15.58 -6.70
C LYS A 14 -7.95 14.59 -5.62
N VAL A 15 -7.03 14.18 -4.75
CA VAL A 15 -7.38 13.35 -3.60
C VAL A 15 -8.29 14.13 -2.64
N LEU A 16 -7.98 15.38 -2.33
CA LEU A 16 -8.82 16.22 -1.47
C LEU A 16 -10.19 16.49 -2.11
N GLU A 17 -10.26 16.77 -3.40
CA GLU A 17 -11.51 16.91 -4.14
C GLU A 17 -12.35 15.61 -4.08
N ALA A 18 -11.72 14.46 -4.22
CA ALA A 18 -12.42 13.17 -4.10
C ALA A 18 -12.96 12.94 -2.68
N ILE A 19 -12.21 13.33 -1.64
CA ILE A 19 -12.67 13.23 -0.25
C ILE A 19 -13.87 14.18 -0.04
N GLU A 20 -13.83 15.39 -0.61
CA GLU A 20 -14.94 16.34 -0.52
C GLU A 20 -16.22 15.79 -1.11
N ILE A 21 -16.13 15.10 -2.25
CA ILE A 21 -17.30 14.43 -2.87
C ILE A 21 -17.86 13.35 -1.94
N VAL A 22 -17.00 12.59 -1.24
CA VAL A 22 -17.45 11.50 -0.35
C VAL A 22 -18.28 12.00 0.83
N LYS A 23 -18.14 13.25 1.24
CA LYS A 23 -18.99 13.86 2.31
C LYS A 23 -20.47 13.74 2.02
N ASP A 24 -20.88 13.79 0.76
CA ASP A 24 -22.27 13.71 0.34
C ASP A 24 -22.81 12.27 0.38
N PHE A 25 -21.95 11.29 0.67
CA PHE A 25 -22.29 9.86 0.69
C PHE A 25 -21.96 9.21 2.03
N PRO A 26 -22.74 9.45 3.10
CA PRO A 26 -22.42 9.00 4.47
C PRO A 26 -22.39 7.47 4.64
N SER A 27 -22.90 6.71 3.68
CA SER A 27 -22.82 5.24 3.66
C SER A 27 -21.51 4.71 3.10
N VAL A 28 -20.61 5.58 2.58
CA VAL A 28 -19.34 5.18 1.99
C VAL A 28 -18.23 5.21 3.05
N ASP A 29 -17.60 4.07 3.27
CA ASP A 29 -16.42 3.97 4.15
C ASP A 29 -15.16 4.44 3.44
N LEU A 30 -14.59 5.56 3.87
CA LEU A 30 -13.37 6.10 3.32
C LEU A 30 -12.13 5.43 3.94
N THR A 31 -11.28 4.87 3.08
CA THR A 31 -9.96 4.36 3.46
C THR A 31 -8.87 5.13 2.73
N ILE A 32 -8.00 5.81 3.47
CA ILE A 32 -6.79 6.43 2.93
C ILE A 32 -5.66 5.40 2.93
N ARG A 33 -4.87 5.38 1.85
CA ARG A 33 -3.69 4.52 1.71
C ARG A 33 -2.49 5.38 1.35
N THR A 34 -1.42 5.27 2.13
CA THR A 34 -0.17 6.01 1.92
C THR A 34 0.99 5.04 1.88
N VAL A 35 1.78 5.08 0.80
CA VAL A 35 3.04 4.34 0.72
C VAL A 35 4.13 5.17 1.37
N VAL A 36 4.85 4.56 2.31
CA VAL A 36 5.94 5.17 3.07
C VAL A 36 7.29 4.66 2.55
N SER A 37 8.16 5.59 2.21
CA SER A 37 9.48 5.33 1.64
C SER A 37 10.53 6.29 2.22
N LYS A 38 11.81 6.06 1.95
CA LYS A 38 12.89 7.02 2.28
C LYS A 38 12.66 8.42 1.75
N LYS A 39 11.84 8.59 0.71
CA LYS A 39 11.62 9.90 0.08
C LYS A 39 10.54 10.74 0.73
N ASN A 40 9.61 10.11 1.48
CA ASN A 40 8.47 10.83 2.03
C ASN A 40 8.24 10.59 3.54
N PHE A 41 8.97 9.69 4.20
CA PHE A 41 8.70 9.30 5.58
C PHE A 41 8.64 10.48 6.56
N GLN A 42 9.44 11.52 6.34
CA GLN A 42 9.47 12.71 7.19
C GLN A 42 8.19 13.55 7.09
N ASN A 43 7.47 13.45 5.97
CA ASN A 43 6.31 14.29 5.68
C ASN A 43 4.97 13.56 5.84
N VAL A 44 4.99 12.24 6.11
CA VAL A 44 3.74 11.44 6.18
C VAL A 44 2.81 11.95 7.29
N SER A 45 3.34 12.36 8.42
CA SER A 45 2.52 12.89 9.54
C SER A 45 1.78 14.19 9.18
N GLN A 46 2.31 14.99 8.25
CA GLN A 46 1.67 16.23 7.79
C GLN A 46 0.36 15.97 7.03
N ILE A 47 0.23 14.80 6.39
CA ILE A 47 -1.01 14.38 5.73
C ILE A 47 -2.16 14.35 6.74
N GLY A 48 -1.93 13.82 7.94
CA GLY A 48 -2.93 13.80 9.00
C GLY A 48 -3.36 15.18 9.47
N GLY A 49 -2.41 16.13 9.55
CA GLY A 49 -2.72 17.55 9.82
C GLY A 49 -3.69 18.12 8.78
N VAL A 50 -3.37 17.95 7.49
CA VAL A 50 -4.25 18.41 6.40
C VAL A 50 -5.63 17.77 6.47
N LEU A 51 -5.71 16.45 6.74
CA LEU A 51 -6.99 15.74 6.84
C LEU A 51 -7.83 16.26 8.03
N THR A 52 -7.20 16.59 9.14
CA THR A 52 -7.85 17.11 10.35
C THR A 52 -8.31 18.57 10.15
N GLU A 53 -7.43 19.43 9.63
CA GLU A 53 -7.71 20.85 9.38
C GLU A 53 -8.87 21.06 8.40
N ASN A 54 -9.05 20.16 7.43
CA ASN A 54 -10.17 20.18 6.49
C ASN A 54 -11.43 19.47 7.02
N GLY A 55 -11.43 18.99 8.26
CA GLY A 55 -12.59 18.34 8.88
C GLY A 55 -12.91 16.94 8.33
N TYR A 56 -11.91 16.24 7.76
CA TYR A 56 -12.11 14.91 7.16
C TYR A 56 -11.94 13.76 8.16
N SER A 57 -11.54 14.05 9.40
CA SER A 57 -11.24 13.01 10.39
C SER A 57 -12.38 12.01 10.59
N ASP A 58 -13.62 12.50 10.66
CA ASP A 58 -14.78 11.63 10.93
C ASP A 58 -15.20 10.78 9.72
N LEU A 59 -14.88 11.23 8.50
CA LEU A 59 -15.15 10.50 7.27
C LEU A 59 -14.22 9.30 7.11
N ILE A 60 -13.00 9.40 7.66
CA ILE A 60 -11.98 8.38 7.48
C ILE A 60 -12.25 7.23 8.46
N LYS A 61 -12.50 6.05 7.93
CA LYS A 61 -12.62 4.81 8.72
C LYS A 61 -11.28 4.14 8.96
N ARG A 62 -10.36 4.25 8.01
CA ARG A 62 -9.03 3.64 8.09
C ARG A 62 -8.01 4.51 7.35
N TRP A 63 -6.85 4.67 7.95
CA TRP A 63 -5.67 5.20 7.29
C TRP A 63 -4.57 4.15 7.32
N LYS A 64 -4.32 3.51 6.17
CA LYS A 64 -3.33 2.45 6.02
C LYS A 64 -2.02 3.02 5.51
N LEU A 65 -0.97 2.82 6.28
CA LEU A 65 0.41 3.12 5.90
C LEU A 65 1.06 1.83 5.42
N TYR A 66 1.56 1.83 4.20
CA TYR A 66 2.26 0.69 3.61
C TYR A 66 3.74 1.02 3.49
N GLN A 67 4.59 0.16 4.03
CA GLN A 67 6.01 0.23 3.72
C GLN A 67 6.20 -0.01 2.22
N VAL A 68 7.04 0.81 1.57
CA VAL A 68 7.40 0.55 0.19
C VAL A 68 8.01 -0.85 0.08
N SER A 69 7.52 -1.62 -0.87
CA SER A 69 7.98 -2.98 -1.12
C SER A 69 8.68 -3.06 -2.47
N PRO A 70 9.71 -3.89 -2.59
CA PRO A 70 10.38 -4.12 -3.86
C PRO A 70 9.54 -4.93 -4.86
N GLU A 71 8.28 -5.18 -4.60
CA GLU A 71 7.40 -6.00 -5.44
C GLU A 71 6.98 -5.28 -6.72
N GLY A 72 7.03 -5.98 -7.85
CA GLY A 72 6.47 -5.52 -9.10
C GLY A 72 7.40 -5.70 -10.33
N PRO A 73 6.85 -5.67 -11.54
CA PRO A 73 7.59 -5.97 -12.77
C PRO A 73 8.63 -4.90 -13.18
N ARG A 74 8.76 -3.82 -12.43
CA ARG A 74 9.74 -2.74 -12.67
C ARG A 74 10.90 -2.77 -11.67
N HIS A 75 11.22 -3.97 -11.16
CA HIS A 75 12.35 -4.14 -10.24
C HIS A 75 13.67 -4.07 -10.96
N ASP A 76 14.15 -2.86 -11.16
CA ASP A 76 15.57 -2.59 -11.23
C ASP A 76 16.07 -2.46 -9.78
N THR A 77 16.81 -3.46 -9.31
CA THR A 77 17.35 -3.51 -7.94
C THR A 77 18.22 -2.29 -7.61
N THR A 78 18.80 -1.64 -8.61
CA THR A 78 19.65 -0.46 -8.44
C THR A 78 18.88 0.81 -8.13
N THR A 79 17.62 0.92 -8.58
CA THR A 79 16.75 2.08 -8.30
C THR A 79 15.99 1.97 -6.99
N ASN A 80 15.82 0.76 -6.45
CA ASN A 80 14.96 0.54 -5.28
C ASN A 80 15.66 0.82 -3.94
N GLU A 81 16.99 0.70 -3.84
CA GLU A 81 17.72 1.00 -2.61
C GLU A 81 17.49 2.44 -2.11
N GLY A 82 17.28 3.38 -3.03
CA GLY A 82 16.97 4.78 -2.73
C GLY A 82 15.56 5.03 -2.17
N TRP A 83 14.64 4.04 -2.26
CA TRP A 83 13.26 4.17 -1.80
C TRP A 83 12.96 3.33 -0.56
N MET A 84 13.71 2.25 -0.37
CA MET A 84 13.47 1.30 0.72
C MET A 84 13.70 1.95 2.08
N ILE A 85 12.77 1.72 2.99
CA ILE A 85 12.86 2.05 4.41
C ILE A 85 12.82 0.72 5.17
N ASP A 86 13.64 0.54 6.19
CA ASP A 86 13.63 -0.66 7.00
C ASP A 86 12.39 -0.74 7.91
N ASP A 87 12.14 -1.92 8.47
CA ASP A 87 10.95 -2.19 9.28
C ASP A 87 10.90 -1.29 10.52
N ASP A 88 12.03 -1.10 11.20
CA ASP A 88 12.09 -0.33 12.44
C ASP A 88 11.79 1.15 12.19
N HIS A 89 12.42 1.74 11.18
CA HIS A 89 12.11 3.11 10.77
C HIS A 89 10.65 3.26 10.32
N PHE A 90 10.12 2.29 9.54
CA PHE A 90 8.72 2.32 9.14
C PHE A 90 7.78 2.31 10.35
N LEU A 91 8.02 1.43 11.33
CA LEU A 91 7.20 1.35 12.53
C LEU A 91 7.30 2.64 13.38
N GLN A 92 8.49 3.26 13.46
CA GLN A 92 8.66 4.58 14.09
C GLN A 92 7.82 5.65 13.39
N VAL A 93 7.77 5.66 12.05
CA VAL A 93 6.91 6.58 11.28
C VAL A 93 5.43 6.34 11.60
N VAL A 94 5.00 5.08 11.70
CA VAL A 94 3.60 4.76 12.06
C VAL A 94 3.25 5.35 13.43
N GLU A 95 4.10 5.16 14.44
CA GLU A 95 3.87 5.71 15.78
C GLU A 95 3.96 7.26 15.80
N GLN A 96 4.89 7.86 15.04
CA GLN A 96 4.96 9.31 14.89
C GLN A 96 3.68 9.88 14.26
N VAL A 97 3.12 9.20 13.24
CA VAL A 97 1.86 9.62 12.60
C VAL A 97 0.72 9.59 13.61
N LYS A 98 0.61 8.55 14.45
CA LYS A 98 -0.41 8.45 15.49
C LYS A 98 -0.27 9.56 16.53
N ASN A 99 0.95 9.78 17.02
CA ASN A 99 1.24 10.77 18.07
C ASN A 99 0.96 12.20 17.58
N ASN A 100 1.30 12.50 16.33
CA ASN A 100 1.08 13.83 15.76
C ASN A 100 -0.37 14.07 15.29
N ASN A 101 -1.19 13.01 15.20
CA ASN A 101 -2.57 13.08 14.72
C ASN A 101 -3.52 12.30 15.67
N PRO A 102 -3.72 12.76 16.91
CA PRO A 102 -4.47 12.00 17.92
C PRO A 102 -5.91 11.68 17.52
N THR A 103 -6.56 12.55 16.74
CA THR A 103 -7.93 12.32 16.22
C THR A 103 -8.03 11.19 15.19
N LEU A 104 -6.91 10.79 14.59
CA LEU A 104 -6.81 9.72 13.61
C LEU A 104 -6.05 8.49 14.14
N ALA A 105 -5.50 8.55 15.36
CA ALA A 105 -4.56 7.56 15.86
C ALA A 105 -5.11 6.12 15.89
N ASP A 106 -6.37 5.94 16.26
CA ASP A 106 -7.07 4.65 16.27
C ASP A 106 -7.33 4.09 14.88
N LYS A 107 -7.40 4.96 13.88
CA LYS A 107 -7.65 4.65 12.46
C LYS A 107 -6.38 4.32 11.68
N VAL A 108 -5.21 4.74 12.20
CA VAL A 108 -3.91 4.50 11.57
C VAL A 108 -3.47 3.04 11.77
N LYS A 109 -3.17 2.36 10.67
CA LYS A 109 -2.63 0.99 10.66
C LYS A 109 -1.41 0.91 9.75
N GLY A 110 -0.28 0.48 10.31
CA GLY A 110 0.93 0.18 9.55
C GLY A 110 0.92 -1.25 9.01
N GLN A 111 1.43 -1.42 7.81
CA GLN A 111 1.68 -2.74 7.21
C GLN A 111 3.08 -2.75 6.62
N THR A 112 3.97 -3.54 7.22
CA THR A 112 5.32 -3.74 6.68
C THR A 112 5.26 -4.57 5.39
N ALA A 113 6.31 -4.48 4.58
CA ALA A 113 6.43 -5.28 3.37
C ALA A 113 6.38 -6.79 3.68
N LYS A 114 7.00 -7.23 4.78
CA LYS A 114 6.98 -8.63 5.24
C LYS A 114 5.58 -9.13 5.62
N MET A 115 4.68 -8.25 6.06
CA MET A 115 3.30 -8.62 6.35
C MET A 115 2.48 -8.98 5.11
N SER A 116 2.96 -8.67 3.91
CA SER A 116 2.34 -9.09 2.64
C SER A 116 2.66 -10.54 2.26
N LEU A 117 3.72 -11.12 2.86
CA LEU A 117 4.14 -12.47 2.56
C LEU A 117 3.02 -13.48 2.82
N ASN A 118 2.78 -14.37 1.86
CA ASN A 118 1.80 -15.45 1.90
C ASN A 118 0.34 -15.00 2.13
N ARG A 119 0.02 -13.70 1.95
CA ARG A 119 -1.33 -13.15 2.22
C ARG A 119 -2.09 -12.72 0.98
N TYR A 120 -1.40 -12.46 -0.11
CA TYR A 120 -2.01 -11.90 -1.30
C TYR A 120 -1.81 -12.81 -2.50
N VAL A 121 -2.91 -13.01 -3.21
CA VAL A 121 -2.92 -13.55 -4.57
C VAL A 121 -3.18 -12.37 -5.50
N LEU A 122 -2.29 -12.14 -6.44
CA LEU A 122 -2.40 -11.08 -7.43
C LEU A 122 -2.75 -11.70 -8.77
N ILE A 123 -3.68 -11.07 -9.49
CA ILE A 123 -4.02 -11.47 -10.85
C ILE A 123 -3.78 -10.25 -11.75
N ASP A 124 -2.94 -10.41 -12.75
CA ASP A 124 -2.66 -9.35 -13.71
C ASP A 124 -3.72 -9.29 -14.83
N PRO A 125 -3.72 -8.24 -15.69
CA PRO A 125 -4.65 -8.13 -16.80
C PRO A 125 -4.58 -9.28 -17.83
N SER A 126 -3.48 -10.05 -17.84
CA SER A 126 -3.31 -11.25 -18.68
C SER A 126 -3.79 -12.54 -17.98
N ALA A 127 -4.50 -12.39 -16.86
CA ALA A 127 -4.96 -13.49 -16.01
C ALA A 127 -3.83 -14.36 -15.41
N GLN A 128 -2.61 -13.86 -15.37
CA GLN A 128 -1.51 -14.53 -14.68
C GLN A 128 -1.68 -14.37 -13.18
N ILE A 129 -1.51 -15.46 -12.44
CA ILE A 129 -1.65 -15.52 -10.99
C ILE A 129 -0.28 -15.50 -10.36
N PHE A 130 -0.08 -14.58 -9.43
CA PHE A 130 1.13 -14.44 -8.65
C PHE A 130 0.82 -14.50 -7.16
N VAL A 131 1.78 -14.97 -6.39
CA VAL A 131 1.76 -14.95 -4.93
C VAL A 131 2.98 -14.20 -4.42
N ILE A 132 2.86 -13.61 -3.23
CA ILE A 132 3.96 -12.88 -2.61
C ILE A 132 4.68 -13.82 -1.65
N GLN A 133 5.92 -14.15 -1.97
CA GLN A 133 6.76 -15.01 -1.14
C GLN A 133 8.12 -14.35 -0.85
N PRO A 134 8.86 -14.78 0.18
CA PRO A 134 10.20 -14.29 0.43
C PRO A 134 11.17 -14.79 -0.66
N ASP A 135 12.03 -13.89 -1.13
CA ASP A 135 13.21 -14.27 -1.88
C ASP A 135 14.28 -14.90 -0.95
N ASN A 136 15.47 -15.18 -1.49
CA ASN A 136 16.58 -15.74 -0.73
C ASN A 136 17.17 -14.79 0.34
N LYS A 137 16.74 -13.51 0.35
CA LYS A 137 17.07 -12.50 1.38
C LYS A 137 15.92 -12.25 2.35
N GLY A 138 14.79 -12.98 2.21
CA GLY A 138 13.59 -12.79 3.00
C GLY A 138 12.75 -11.57 2.60
N LEU A 139 13.00 -10.97 1.43
CA LEU A 139 12.25 -9.85 0.90
C LEU A 139 11.04 -10.35 0.10
N PRO A 140 9.90 -9.63 0.15
CA PRO A 140 8.73 -9.98 -0.63
C PRO A 140 9.04 -9.97 -2.13
N MET A 141 8.62 -11.00 -2.83
CA MET A 141 8.79 -11.16 -4.27
C MET A 141 7.56 -11.82 -4.88
N GLN A 142 7.24 -11.45 -6.13
CA GLN A 142 6.13 -12.08 -6.87
C GLN A 142 6.59 -13.39 -7.51
N PHE A 143 5.89 -14.47 -7.19
CA PHE A 143 6.10 -15.78 -7.81
C PHE A 143 4.90 -16.14 -8.67
N PHE A 144 5.15 -16.46 -9.93
CA PHE A 144 4.14 -16.95 -10.84
C PHE A 144 3.70 -18.38 -10.45
N VAL A 145 2.41 -18.56 -10.29
CA VAL A 145 1.85 -19.87 -9.93
C VAL A 145 0.98 -20.50 -11.01
N GLY A 146 0.40 -19.71 -11.90
CA GLY A 146 -0.43 -20.25 -12.99
C GLY A 146 -1.24 -19.15 -13.70
N ASN A 147 -2.25 -19.55 -14.45
CA ASN A 147 -3.12 -18.62 -15.17
C ASN A 147 -4.59 -18.95 -14.83
N ALA A 148 -5.37 -17.91 -14.49
CA ALA A 148 -6.75 -18.03 -14.06
C ALA A 148 -7.70 -18.58 -15.14
N ILE A 149 -7.35 -18.41 -16.42
CA ILE A 149 -8.18 -18.83 -17.57
C ILE A 149 -7.76 -20.22 -18.05
N THR A 150 -6.46 -20.48 -18.17
CA THR A 150 -5.96 -21.69 -18.84
C THR A 150 -5.57 -22.80 -17.88
N ASP A 151 -5.26 -22.51 -16.61
CA ASP A 151 -4.78 -23.49 -15.63
C ASP A 151 -5.09 -23.09 -14.18
N LEU A 152 -6.34 -22.79 -13.87
CA LEU A 152 -6.75 -22.43 -12.53
C LEU A 152 -6.51 -23.56 -11.53
N ALA A 153 -6.79 -24.81 -11.91
CA ALA A 153 -6.63 -25.97 -11.02
C ALA A 153 -5.16 -26.20 -10.65
N GLY A 154 -4.24 -26.10 -11.61
CA GLY A 154 -2.80 -26.20 -11.37
C GLY A 154 -2.29 -25.05 -10.50
N ALA A 155 -2.78 -23.83 -10.70
CA ALA A 155 -2.44 -22.67 -9.88
C ALA A 155 -2.90 -22.84 -8.43
N VAL A 156 -4.11 -23.36 -8.18
CA VAL A 156 -4.64 -23.65 -6.84
C VAL A 156 -3.81 -24.74 -6.15
N THR A 157 -3.47 -25.82 -6.86
CA THR A 157 -2.60 -26.86 -6.32
C THR A 157 -1.26 -26.29 -5.88
N LYS A 158 -0.63 -25.49 -6.73
CA LYS A 158 0.65 -24.87 -6.44
C LYS A 158 0.59 -23.89 -5.26
N MET A 159 -0.50 -23.13 -5.12
CA MET A 159 -0.72 -22.28 -3.95
C MET A 159 -0.85 -23.10 -2.64
N ASN A 160 -1.54 -24.22 -2.69
CA ASN A 160 -1.66 -25.13 -1.54
C ASN A 160 -0.30 -25.71 -1.14
N ASP A 161 0.52 -26.14 -2.10
CA ASP A 161 1.87 -26.65 -1.86
C ASP A 161 2.79 -25.58 -1.21
N LEU A 162 2.53 -24.32 -1.53
CA LEU A 162 3.24 -23.16 -0.95
C LEU A 162 2.66 -22.70 0.39
N ASN A 163 1.66 -23.41 0.95
CA ASN A 163 0.94 -23.02 2.18
C ASN A 163 0.39 -21.59 2.16
N ILE A 164 -0.12 -21.16 1.01
CA ILE A 164 -0.73 -19.83 0.85
C ILE A 164 -2.20 -19.95 1.23
N VAL A 165 -2.57 -19.32 2.34
CA VAL A 165 -3.96 -19.22 2.78
C VAL A 165 -4.49 -17.85 2.37
N PRO A 166 -5.36 -17.75 1.35
CA PRO A 166 -6.06 -16.50 1.05
C PRO A 166 -6.90 -16.05 2.26
N GLN A 167 -6.73 -14.80 2.67
CA GLN A 167 -7.55 -14.17 3.71
C GLN A 167 -8.69 -13.38 3.09
#